data_1421bca4e3c2db9c8f2983f608454c37
#
_entry.id   1421bca4e3c2db9c8f2983f608454c37
#
_cell.length_a   1.000
_cell.length_b   1.000
_cell.length_c   1.000
_cell.angle_alpha   90.00
_cell.angle_beta   90.00
_cell.angle_gamma   90.00
#
_symmetry.space_group_name_H-M   'P 1'
#
loop_
_entity.id
_entity.type
_entity.pdbx_description
1 polymer ?
#
loop_
_entity_poly.entity_id
_entity_poly.type
_entity_poly.pdbx_seq_one_letter_code
_entity_poly.pdbx_strand_id
1 'polypeptide(L)'
;MSSSSSGTGPQVKRGNTRQRIQDVALELFAEQGYEKTSLREIAERLDVTKAALYYHFKTKEDIIISVFEDRTRPIDELIEWAKEQPRTLETKREVLRRYSEAMISGRQLYRFMHENQATMRELSIGEIVKRRIFTLIELLRTEDAPLADQVRCASALFTLHAGMMFLQHVDEQDPEATRLAALEVATDLITRAHGGT
;
A
#
# COMPACT_ATOMS: atom_id res chain seq x y z
N MET A 1 55.07 10.63 22.13
CA MET A 1 54.14 9.54 21.68
C MET A 1 52.75 10.07 21.97
N SER A 2 52.14 10.69 20.98
CA SER A 2 50.79 11.28 21.07
C SER A 2 49.84 10.43 20.25
N SER A 3 48.90 9.77 20.92
CA SER A 3 47.85 9.00 20.32
C SER A 3 46.57 9.84 20.21
N SER A 4 46.26 10.29 19.01
CA SER A 4 45.01 10.95 18.66
C SER A 4 43.92 9.88 18.48
N SER A 5 42.95 9.86 19.40
CA SER A 5 41.70 9.10 19.25
C SER A 5 40.70 9.96 18.47
N SER A 6 40.46 9.59 17.22
CA SER A 6 39.40 10.12 16.39
C SER A 6 38.07 9.50 16.82
N GLY A 7 37.23 10.28 17.50
CA GLY A 7 35.85 9.89 17.82
C GLY A 7 34.98 9.86 16.55
N THR A 8 34.61 8.67 16.12
CA THR A 8 33.61 8.46 15.09
C THR A 8 32.23 8.56 15.74
N GLY A 9 31.60 9.73 15.65
CA GLY A 9 30.20 9.89 16.02
C GLY A 9 29.29 9.01 15.12
N PRO A 10 28.15 8.51 15.62
CA PRO A 10 27.27 7.65 14.84
C PRO A 10 26.69 8.43 13.67
N GLN A 11 27.07 8.08 12.45
CA GLN A 11 26.39 8.50 11.22
C GLN A 11 25.01 7.85 11.20
N VAL A 12 24.00 8.54 11.74
CA VAL A 12 22.59 8.18 11.54
C VAL A 12 22.30 8.35 10.04
N LYS A 13 22.12 7.22 9.36
CA LYS A 13 21.88 7.17 7.91
C LYS A 13 20.68 8.06 7.56
N ARG A 14 20.89 9.06 6.71
CA ARG A 14 19.87 10.05 6.25
C ARG A 14 18.59 9.43 5.70
N GLY A 15 18.64 8.19 5.16
CA GLY A 15 17.45 7.43 4.74
C GLY A 15 16.52 6.99 5.87
N ASN A 16 17.03 6.88 7.09
CA ASN A 16 16.24 6.45 8.25
C ASN A 16 15.32 7.56 8.81
N THR A 17 15.72 8.84 8.72
CA THR A 17 14.94 9.95 9.30
C THR A 17 13.62 10.19 8.54
N ARG A 18 13.62 10.17 7.20
CA ARG A 18 12.42 10.33 6.39
C ARG A 18 11.41 9.22 6.70
N GLN A 19 11.86 7.97 6.74
CA GLN A 19 11.02 6.81 7.07
C GLN A 19 10.47 6.90 8.49
N ARG A 20 11.29 7.27 9.46
CA ARG A 20 10.84 7.46 10.85
C ARG A 20 9.77 8.54 10.98
N ILE A 21 9.88 9.64 10.20
CA ILE A 21 8.83 10.68 10.16
C ILE A 21 7.53 10.11 9.63
N GLN A 22 7.58 9.34 8.55
CA GLN A 22 6.41 8.68 7.97
C GLN A 22 5.73 7.71 8.95
N ASP A 23 6.51 6.85 9.61
CA ASP A 23 6.01 5.85 10.54
C ASP A 23 5.33 6.52 11.75
N VAL A 24 6.00 7.49 12.39
CA VAL A 24 5.43 8.23 13.54
C VAL A 24 4.22 9.08 13.13
N ALA A 25 4.23 9.66 11.94
CA ALA A 25 3.06 10.39 11.44
C ALA A 25 1.85 9.47 11.28
N LEU A 26 2.02 8.28 10.70
CA LEU A 26 0.94 7.29 10.58
C LEU A 26 0.41 6.83 11.93
N GLU A 27 1.30 6.60 12.92
CA GLU A 27 0.90 6.26 14.29
C GLU A 27 0.03 7.36 14.89
N LEU A 28 0.47 8.62 14.83
CA LEU A 28 -0.28 9.76 15.36
C LEU A 28 -1.61 9.99 14.63
N PHE A 29 -1.63 9.80 13.29
CA PHE A 29 -2.86 9.88 12.53
C PHE A 29 -3.87 8.79 12.93
N ALA A 30 -3.39 7.59 13.26
CA ALA A 30 -4.25 6.51 13.75
C ALA A 30 -4.71 6.73 15.21
N GLU A 31 -3.85 7.28 16.08
CA GLU A 31 -4.16 7.51 17.50
C GLU A 31 -5.17 8.65 17.72
N GLN A 32 -4.99 9.79 17.06
CA GLN A 32 -5.75 11.02 17.35
C GLN A 32 -6.46 11.63 16.13
N GLY A 33 -6.26 11.03 14.95
CA GLY A 33 -6.84 11.51 13.69
C GLY A 33 -5.92 12.47 12.92
N TYR A 34 -6.07 12.47 11.60
CA TYR A 34 -5.27 13.29 10.69
C TYR A 34 -5.39 14.79 10.98
N GLU A 35 -6.62 15.29 11.14
CA GLU A 35 -6.87 16.72 11.34
C GLU A 35 -6.28 17.27 12.64
N LYS A 36 -6.28 16.48 13.70
CA LYS A 36 -5.77 16.87 15.02
C LYS A 36 -4.25 16.74 15.15
N THR A 37 -3.60 16.09 14.21
CA THR A 37 -2.13 15.92 14.23
C THR A 37 -1.43 17.10 13.55
N SER A 38 -0.38 17.60 14.16
CA SER A 38 0.46 18.68 13.63
C SER A 38 1.89 18.20 13.35
N LEU A 39 2.59 18.89 12.44
CA LEU A 39 4.03 18.65 12.20
C LEU A 39 4.88 18.85 13.46
N ARG A 40 4.43 19.72 14.38
CA ARG A 40 5.09 19.95 15.65
C ARG A 40 5.04 18.71 16.54
N GLU A 41 3.87 18.11 16.70
CA GLU A 41 3.69 16.87 17.49
C GLU A 41 4.49 15.71 16.92
N ILE A 42 4.54 15.59 15.58
CA ILE A 42 5.39 14.59 14.91
C ILE A 42 6.87 14.80 15.25
N ALA A 43 7.35 16.06 15.22
CA ALA A 43 8.73 16.39 15.58
C ALA A 43 9.03 16.10 17.06
N GLU A 44 8.11 16.47 17.96
CA GLU A 44 8.21 16.20 19.39
C GLU A 44 8.24 14.70 19.71
N ARG A 45 7.37 13.90 19.08
CA ARG A 45 7.33 12.43 19.25
C ARG A 45 8.62 11.76 18.75
N LEU A 46 9.25 12.31 17.72
CA LEU A 46 10.52 11.83 17.15
C LEU A 46 11.76 12.29 17.89
N ASP A 47 11.62 13.22 18.82
CA ASP A 47 12.75 13.93 19.47
C ASP A 47 13.70 14.58 18.44
N VAL A 48 13.11 15.26 17.45
CA VAL A 48 13.85 16.04 16.45
C VAL A 48 13.42 17.51 16.47
N THR A 49 14.31 18.37 15.97
CA THR A 49 13.94 19.79 15.83
C THR A 49 12.90 19.99 14.74
N LYS A 50 12.03 20.97 14.90
CA LYS A 50 11.05 21.37 13.89
C LYS A 50 11.75 21.65 12.54
N ALA A 51 12.93 22.30 12.56
CA ALA A 51 13.71 22.58 11.35
C ALA A 51 14.16 21.29 10.64
N ALA A 52 14.55 20.25 11.38
CA ALA A 52 14.93 18.96 10.82
C ALA A 52 13.73 18.26 10.15
N LEU A 53 12.54 18.33 10.74
CA LEU A 53 11.33 17.79 10.13
C LEU A 53 10.95 18.58 8.86
N TYR A 54 10.94 19.92 8.91
CA TYR A 54 10.64 20.78 7.76
C TYR A 54 11.64 20.67 6.60
N TYR A 55 12.85 20.18 6.87
CA TYR A 55 13.79 19.83 5.81
C TYR A 55 13.28 18.68 4.93
N HIS A 56 12.57 17.70 5.52
CA HIS A 56 12.05 16.54 4.83
C HIS A 56 10.64 16.76 4.26
N PHE A 57 9.75 17.39 5.02
CA PHE A 57 8.34 17.59 4.69
C PHE A 57 7.87 18.99 5.08
N LYS A 58 7.17 19.66 4.16
CA LYS A 58 6.67 21.03 4.40
C LYS A 58 5.27 21.01 5.02
N THR A 59 4.48 20.00 4.69
CA THR A 59 3.08 19.87 5.11
C THR A 59 2.78 18.44 5.59
N LYS A 60 1.65 18.23 6.27
CA LYS A 60 1.13 16.89 6.60
C LYS A 60 0.78 16.11 5.34
N GLU A 61 0.27 16.81 4.34
CA GLU A 61 -0.08 16.31 3.03
C GLU A 61 1.13 15.68 2.34
N ASP A 62 2.30 16.36 2.37
CA ASP A 62 3.55 15.83 1.82
C ASP A 62 3.94 14.50 2.47
N ILE A 63 3.73 14.38 3.79
CA ILE A 63 4.02 13.14 4.51
C ILE A 63 3.10 12.03 4.02
N ILE A 64 1.79 12.27 3.96
CA ILE A 64 0.81 11.26 3.56
C ILE A 64 1.00 10.82 2.10
N ILE A 65 1.25 11.75 1.19
CA ILE A 65 1.56 11.43 -0.22
C ILE A 65 2.81 10.56 -0.29
N SER A 66 3.85 10.93 0.42
CA SER A 66 5.12 10.19 0.48
C SER A 66 4.94 8.78 1.06
N VAL A 67 4.14 8.63 2.14
CA VAL A 67 3.79 7.32 2.71
C VAL A 67 3.03 6.49 1.68
N PHE A 68 2.05 7.09 1.01
CA PHE A 68 1.28 6.41 -0.02
C PHE A 68 2.17 5.90 -1.16
N GLU A 69 3.04 6.75 -1.71
CA GLU A 69 3.97 6.38 -2.78
C GLU A 69 4.90 5.24 -2.35
N ASP A 70 5.52 5.36 -1.18
CA ASP A 70 6.48 4.37 -0.68
C ASP A 70 5.82 3.02 -0.37
N ARG A 71 4.64 3.02 0.28
CA ARG A 71 3.93 1.78 0.67
C ARG A 71 3.23 1.10 -0.50
N THR A 72 2.88 1.83 -1.56
CA THR A 72 2.21 1.28 -2.74
C THR A 72 3.15 1.03 -3.91
N ARG A 73 4.42 1.36 -3.80
CA ARG A 73 5.45 1.07 -4.81
C ARG A 73 5.46 -0.39 -5.29
N PRO A 74 5.30 -1.41 -4.42
CA PRO A 74 5.23 -2.81 -4.87
C PRO A 74 4.09 -3.08 -5.86
N ILE A 75 3.01 -2.28 -5.81
CA ILE A 75 1.89 -2.40 -6.78
C ILE A 75 2.30 -1.84 -8.15
N ASP A 76 3.03 -0.72 -8.18
CA ASP A 76 3.55 -0.17 -9.43
C ASP A 76 4.57 -1.11 -10.08
N GLU A 77 5.49 -1.66 -9.27
CA GLU A 77 6.47 -2.67 -9.72
C GLU A 77 5.79 -3.94 -10.24
N LEU A 78 4.72 -4.37 -9.58
CA LEU A 78 3.88 -5.49 -10.04
C LEU A 78 3.23 -5.20 -11.40
N ILE A 79 2.66 -4.01 -11.57
CA ILE A 79 2.02 -3.60 -12.82
C ILE A 79 3.03 -3.59 -13.97
N GLU A 80 4.21 -2.99 -13.77
CA GLU A 80 5.26 -2.97 -14.78
C GLU A 80 5.75 -4.38 -15.13
N TRP A 81 6.01 -5.21 -14.13
CA TRP A 81 6.36 -6.60 -14.35
C TRP A 81 5.28 -7.35 -15.14
N ALA A 82 4.01 -7.20 -14.77
CA ALA A 82 2.91 -7.92 -15.40
C ALA A 82 2.68 -7.54 -16.87
N LYS A 83 2.98 -6.29 -17.25
CA LYS A 83 2.92 -5.82 -18.65
C LYS A 83 3.90 -6.56 -19.56
N GLU A 84 5.03 -7.00 -19.03
CA GLU A 84 6.09 -7.72 -19.76
C GLU A 84 5.83 -9.24 -19.83
N GLN A 85 4.84 -9.76 -19.08
CA GLN A 85 4.57 -11.19 -19.05
C GLN A 85 3.52 -11.62 -20.10
N PRO A 86 3.59 -12.87 -20.56
CA PRO A 86 2.54 -13.44 -21.40
C PRO A 86 1.22 -13.55 -20.59
N ARG A 87 0.08 -13.34 -21.25
CA ARG A 87 -1.26 -13.35 -20.61
C ARG A 87 -1.77 -14.76 -20.32
N THR A 88 -0.99 -15.55 -19.60
CA THR A 88 -1.33 -16.93 -19.21
C THR A 88 -2.10 -16.95 -17.88
N LEU A 89 -2.78 -18.06 -17.60
CA LEU A 89 -3.42 -18.28 -16.31
C LEU A 89 -2.39 -18.22 -15.16
N GLU A 90 -1.20 -18.73 -15.38
CA GLU A 90 -0.12 -18.70 -14.39
C GLU A 90 0.30 -17.27 -14.05
N THR A 91 0.49 -16.42 -15.07
CA THR A 91 0.78 -15.00 -14.87
C THR A 91 -0.34 -14.31 -14.09
N LYS A 92 -1.62 -14.58 -14.43
CA LYS A 92 -2.76 -13.98 -13.72
C LYS A 92 -2.82 -14.40 -12.24
N ARG A 93 -2.53 -15.66 -11.95
CA ARG A 93 -2.42 -16.16 -10.56
C ARG A 93 -1.28 -15.48 -9.81
N GLU A 94 -0.13 -15.32 -10.45
CA GLU A 94 1.02 -14.63 -9.85
C GLU A 94 0.74 -13.15 -9.59
N VAL A 95 0.02 -12.46 -10.49
CA VAL A 95 -0.46 -11.09 -10.26
C VAL A 95 -1.32 -11.01 -9.00
N LEU A 96 -2.32 -11.89 -8.85
CA LEU A 96 -3.19 -11.92 -7.66
C LEU A 96 -2.39 -12.21 -6.37
N ARG A 97 -1.45 -13.16 -6.43
CA ARG A 97 -0.59 -13.50 -5.30
C ARG A 97 0.23 -12.30 -4.83
N ARG A 98 1.00 -11.70 -5.74
CA ARG A 98 1.85 -10.52 -5.42
C ARG A 98 1.01 -9.32 -4.97
N TYR A 99 -0.13 -9.11 -5.61
CA TYR A 99 -1.04 -8.04 -5.20
C TYR A 99 -1.54 -8.23 -3.77
N SER A 100 -1.93 -9.46 -3.39
CA SER A 100 -2.38 -9.77 -2.04
C SER A 100 -1.28 -9.54 -0.98
N GLU A 101 -0.04 -9.84 -1.31
CA GLU A 101 1.13 -9.59 -0.45
C GLU A 101 1.41 -8.08 -0.27
N ALA A 102 1.33 -7.33 -1.38
CA ALA A 102 1.50 -5.87 -1.34
C ALA A 102 0.41 -5.21 -0.49
N MET A 103 -0.83 -5.69 -0.56
CA MET A 103 -1.95 -5.17 0.23
C MET A 103 -1.75 -5.41 1.73
N ILE A 104 -1.33 -6.60 2.16
CA ILE A 104 -1.09 -6.89 3.58
C ILE A 104 0.04 -6.02 4.15
N SER A 105 1.10 -5.83 3.37
CA SER A 105 2.22 -4.95 3.75
C SER A 105 1.77 -3.49 3.93
N GLY A 106 0.75 -3.04 3.18
CA GLY A 106 0.14 -1.72 3.24
C GLY A 106 -1.03 -1.56 4.23
N ARG A 107 -1.34 -2.57 5.05
CA ARG A 107 -2.56 -2.63 5.88
C ARG A 107 -2.85 -1.36 6.69
N GLN A 108 -1.85 -0.79 7.35
CA GLN A 108 -2.02 0.43 8.14
C GLN A 108 -2.43 1.63 7.27
N LEU A 109 -1.83 1.76 6.09
CA LEU A 109 -2.19 2.80 5.13
C LEU A 109 -3.61 2.62 4.62
N TYR A 110 -4.02 1.39 4.26
CA TYR A 110 -5.39 1.11 3.80
C TYR A 110 -6.43 1.44 4.87
N ARG A 111 -6.17 1.10 6.13
CA ARG A 111 -7.05 1.48 7.25
C ARG A 111 -7.16 3.00 7.37
N PHE A 112 -6.02 3.69 7.38
CA PHE A 112 -6.00 5.15 7.41
C PHE A 112 -6.79 5.78 6.25
N MET A 113 -6.60 5.28 5.03
CA MET A 113 -7.33 5.76 3.85
C MET A 113 -8.84 5.56 3.97
N HIS A 114 -9.26 4.43 4.53
CA HIS A 114 -10.68 4.12 4.76
C HIS A 114 -11.31 5.06 5.79
N GLU A 115 -10.62 5.32 6.88
CA GLU A 115 -11.06 6.21 7.96
C GLU A 115 -11.06 7.69 7.56
N ASN A 116 -10.22 8.08 6.58
CA ASN A 116 -10.01 9.48 6.17
C ASN A 116 -10.35 9.71 4.69
N GLN A 117 -11.48 9.17 4.20
CA GLN A 117 -11.86 9.23 2.78
C GLN A 117 -11.97 10.66 2.22
N ALA A 118 -12.43 11.63 3.02
CA ALA A 118 -12.53 13.02 2.61
C ALA A 118 -11.14 13.59 2.27
N THR A 119 -10.18 13.44 3.19
CA THR A 119 -8.78 13.84 2.99
C THR A 119 -8.15 13.15 1.77
N MET A 120 -8.43 11.85 1.57
CA MET A 120 -7.89 11.11 0.43
C MET A 120 -8.41 11.63 -0.92
N ARG A 121 -9.67 12.12 -0.96
CA ARG A 121 -10.23 12.77 -2.17
C ARG A 121 -9.53 14.09 -2.48
N GLU A 122 -9.30 14.93 -1.48
CA GLU A 122 -8.60 16.21 -1.62
C GLU A 122 -7.16 16.03 -2.14
N LEU A 123 -6.48 14.98 -1.68
CA LEU A 123 -5.12 14.64 -2.11
C LEU A 123 -5.04 13.90 -3.46
N SER A 124 -6.16 13.71 -4.18
CA SER A 124 -6.22 12.96 -5.45
C SER A 124 -5.68 11.52 -5.39
N ILE A 125 -5.48 10.98 -4.19
CA ILE A 125 -5.00 9.60 -3.98
C ILE A 125 -6.02 8.59 -4.54
N GLY A 126 -7.32 8.91 -4.41
CA GLY A 126 -8.40 8.08 -4.97
C GLY A 126 -8.27 7.84 -6.48
N GLU A 127 -7.85 8.85 -7.24
CA GLU A 127 -7.64 8.71 -8.69
C GLU A 127 -6.44 7.80 -9.03
N ILE A 128 -5.37 7.87 -8.23
CA ILE A 128 -4.21 6.98 -8.40
C ILE A 128 -4.61 5.54 -8.13
N VAL A 129 -5.32 5.29 -7.02
CA VAL A 129 -5.82 3.95 -6.66
C VAL A 129 -6.74 3.41 -7.75
N LYS A 130 -7.71 4.20 -8.19
CA LYS A 130 -8.65 3.83 -9.26
C LYS A 130 -7.92 3.44 -10.54
N ARG A 131 -6.97 4.25 -11.01
CA ARG A 131 -6.18 3.95 -12.19
C ARG A 131 -5.42 2.63 -12.07
N ARG A 132 -4.77 2.36 -10.92
CA ARG A 132 -4.06 1.10 -10.67
C ARG A 132 -5.01 -0.11 -10.70
N ILE A 133 -6.18 0.00 -10.07
CA ILE A 133 -7.20 -1.04 -10.07
C ILE A 133 -7.64 -1.36 -11.51
N PHE A 134 -7.96 -0.35 -12.32
CA PHE A 134 -8.33 -0.56 -13.71
C PHE A 134 -7.21 -1.18 -14.53
N THR A 135 -5.96 -0.75 -14.34
CA THR A 135 -4.80 -1.36 -15.02
C THR A 135 -4.64 -2.83 -14.65
N LEU A 136 -4.79 -3.18 -13.37
CA LEU A 136 -4.71 -4.57 -12.92
C LEU A 136 -5.86 -5.42 -13.50
N ILE A 137 -7.09 -4.89 -13.55
CA ILE A 137 -8.23 -5.57 -14.19
C ILE A 137 -7.92 -5.85 -15.67
N GLU A 138 -7.38 -4.87 -16.40
CA GLU A 138 -7.00 -5.05 -17.82
C GLU A 138 -5.89 -6.10 -18.00
N LEU A 139 -4.93 -6.19 -17.09
CA LEU A 139 -3.89 -7.21 -17.11
C LEU A 139 -4.44 -8.62 -16.81
N LEU A 140 -5.48 -8.72 -15.97
CA LEU A 140 -6.15 -9.98 -15.65
C LEU A 140 -7.14 -10.42 -16.74
N ARG A 141 -7.65 -9.47 -17.54
CA ARG A 141 -8.62 -9.75 -18.59
C ARG A 141 -7.96 -10.45 -19.79
N THR A 142 -8.68 -11.37 -20.41
CA THR A 142 -8.35 -11.89 -21.74
C THR A 142 -8.97 -10.96 -22.78
N GLU A 143 -8.29 -10.76 -23.89
CA GLU A 143 -8.80 -10.00 -25.04
C GLU A 143 -10.08 -10.67 -25.55
N ASP A 144 -11.10 -9.87 -25.88
CA ASP A 144 -12.42 -10.34 -26.32
C ASP A 144 -13.17 -11.31 -25.37
N ALA A 145 -12.77 -11.35 -24.09
CA ALA A 145 -13.44 -12.18 -23.09
C ALA A 145 -14.95 -11.83 -22.98
N PRO A 146 -15.84 -12.85 -22.84
CA PRO A 146 -17.24 -12.63 -22.53
C PRO A 146 -17.43 -11.72 -21.31
N LEU A 147 -18.54 -10.98 -21.27
CA LEU A 147 -18.81 -10.03 -20.17
C LEU A 147 -18.75 -10.70 -18.80
N ALA A 148 -19.22 -11.94 -18.68
CA ALA A 148 -19.15 -12.71 -17.44
C ALA A 148 -17.71 -12.93 -16.96
N ASP A 149 -16.76 -13.15 -17.89
CA ASP A 149 -15.36 -13.36 -17.56
C ASP A 149 -14.64 -12.05 -17.21
N GLN A 150 -15.03 -10.95 -17.87
CA GLN A 150 -14.58 -9.61 -17.48
C GLN A 150 -15.01 -9.27 -16.04
N VAL A 151 -16.27 -9.59 -15.69
CA VAL A 151 -16.80 -9.42 -14.32
C VAL A 151 -16.05 -10.32 -13.34
N ARG A 152 -15.74 -11.57 -13.69
CA ARG A 152 -14.94 -12.48 -12.83
C ARG A 152 -13.55 -11.94 -12.57
N CYS A 153 -12.87 -11.39 -13.58
CA CYS A 153 -11.55 -10.76 -13.40
C CYS A 153 -11.59 -9.57 -12.44
N ALA A 154 -12.58 -8.69 -12.60
CA ALA A 154 -12.79 -7.58 -11.68
C ALA A 154 -13.12 -8.08 -10.27
N SER A 155 -14.02 -9.05 -10.14
CA SER A 155 -14.42 -9.64 -8.86
C SER A 155 -13.25 -10.31 -8.14
N ALA A 156 -12.34 -10.99 -8.86
CA ALA A 156 -11.14 -11.57 -8.28
C ALA A 156 -10.27 -10.50 -7.56
N LEU A 157 -10.07 -9.36 -8.20
CA LEU A 157 -9.32 -8.26 -7.58
C LEU A 157 -10.07 -7.66 -6.38
N PHE A 158 -11.38 -7.41 -6.51
CA PHE A 158 -12.21 -6.90 -5.42
C PHE A 158 -12.35 -7.89 -4.24
N THR A 159 -12.25 -9.20 -4.48
CA THR A 159 -12.21 -10.21 -3.41
C THR A 159 -11.02 -10.00 -2.48
N LEU A 160 -9.85 -9.66 -3.02
CA LEU A 160 -8.66 -9.34 -2.21
C LEU A 160 -8.88 -8.08 -1.37
N HIS A 161 -9.56 -7.06 -1.90
CA HIS A 161 -9.94 -5.87 -1.14
C HIS A 161 -10.95 -6.19 -0.03
N ALA A 162 -11.95 -7.05 -0.33
CA ALA A 162 -12.91 -7.49 0.66
C ALA A 162 -12.25 -8.23 1.82
N GLY A 163 -11.27 -9.11 1.55
CA GLY A 163 -10.45 -9.76 2.57
C GLY A 163 -9.77 -8.74 3.50
N MET A 164 -9.17 -7.69 2.94
CA MET A 164 -8.55 -6.61 3.72
C MET A 164 -9.57 -5.85 4.58
N MET A 165 -10.77 -5.56 4.06
CA MET A 165 -11.84 -4.91 4.84
C MET A 165 -12.33 -5.80 5.97
N PHE A 166 -12.42 -7.12 5.75
CA PHE A 166 -12.82 -8.09 6.76
C PHE A 166 -11.85 -8.09 7.95
N LEU A 167 -10.53 -8.00 7.69
CA LEU A 167 -9.48 -7.91 8.71
C LEU A 167 -9.59 -6.69 9.62
N GLN A 168 -10.26 -5.62 9.17
CA GLN A 168 -10.44 -4.41 9.98
C GLN A 168 -11.54 -4.56 11.04
N HIS A 169 -12.46 -5.50 10.87
CA HIS A 169 -13.65 -5.66 11.69
C HIS A 169 -13.62 -6.90 12.60
N VAL A 170 -12.62 -7.77 12.45
CA VAL A 170 -12.52 -9.02 13.18
C VAL A 170 -11.16 -9.08 13.89
N ASP A 171 -11.13 -8.63 15.13
CA ASP A 171 -9.92 -8.49 15.97
C ASP A 171 -9.17 -9.81 16.26
N GLU A 172 -9.77 -10.97 16.02
CA GLU A 172 -9.23 -12.28 16.40
C GLU A 172 -8.70 -13.12 15.24
N GLN A 173 -8.79 -12.64 13.99
CA GLN A 173 -8.37 -13.46 12.84
C GLN A 173 -6.91 -13.20 12.47
N ASP A 174 -6.22 -14.30 12.17
CA ASP A 174 -4.88 -14.27 11.57
C ASP A 174 -4.95 -13.54 10.20
N PRO A 175 -4.26 -12.41 10.03
CA PRO A 175 -4.23 -11.65 8.79
C PRO A 175 -3.77 -12.50 7.60
N GLU A 176 -2.85 -13.41 7.83
CA GLU A 176 -2.33 -14.27 6.77
C GLU A 176 -3.35 -15.34 6.37
N ALA A 177 -4.07 -15.91 7.30
CA ALA A 177 -5.15 -16.85 7.01
C ALA A 177 -6.25 -16.19 6.17
N THR A 178 -6.64 -14.96 6.50
CA THR A 178 -7.65 -14.21 5.72
C THR A 178 -7.12 -13.84 4.33
N ARG A 179 -5.85 -13.45 4.20
CA ARG A 179 -5.21 -13.21 2.90
C ARG A 179 -5.25 -14.46 2.03
N LEU A 180 -4.87 -15.61 2.58
CA LEU A 180 -4.85 -16.88 1.85
C LEU A 180 -6.26 -17.30 1.42
N ALA A 181 -7.26 -17.17 2.28
CA ALA A 181 -8.65 -17.45 1.93
C ALA A 181 -9.18 -16.54 0.82
N ALA A 182 -8.91 -15.24 0.89
CA ALA A 182 -9.27 -14.30 -0.16
C ALA A 182 -8.53 -14.61 -1.49
N LEU A 183 -7.26 -15.00 -1.41
CA LEU A 183 -6.47 -15.38 -2.58
C LEU A 183 -6.98 -16.67 -3.22
N GLU A 184 -7.40 -17.65 -2.44
CA GLU A 184 -8.05 -18.88 -2.94
C GLU A 184 -9.28 -18.55 -3.76
N VAL A 185 -10.23 -17.78 -3.20
CA VAL A 185 -11.47 -17.37 -3.89
C VAL A 185 -11.16 -16.56 -5.15
N ALA A 186 -10.21 -15.61 -5.08
CA ALA A 186 -9.80 -14.81 -6.23
C ALA A 186 -9.17 -15.68 -7.34
N THR A 187 -8.40 -16.70 -6.97
CA THR A 187 -7.78 -17.65 -7.89
C THR A 187 -8.83 -18.54 -8.58
N ASP A 188 -9.86 -18.94 -7.87
CA ASP A 188 -11.00 -19.70 -8.46
C ASP A 188 -11.72 -18.84 -9.50
N LEU A 189 -12.01 -17.59 -9.21
CA LEU A 189 -12.66 -16.66 -10.13
C LEU A 189 -11.83 -16.48 -11.41
N ILE A 190 -10.52 -16.25 -11.29
CA ILE A 190 -9.66 -16.04 -12.46
C ILE A 190 -9.48 -17.32 -13.29
N THR A 191 -9.46 -18.48 -12.64
CA THR A 191 -9.36 -19.77 -13.32
C THR A 191 -10.61 -20.04 -14.17
N ARG A 192 -11.81 -19.76 -13.65
CA ARG A 192 -13.07 -19.87 -14.39
C ARG A 192 -13.13 -18.86 -15.54
N ALA A 193 -12.63 -17.64 -15.35
CA ALA A 193 -12.56 -16.63 -16.41
C ALA A 193 -11.56 -16.97 -17.53
N HIS A 194 -10.57 -17.81 -17.26
CA HIS A 194 -9.58 -18.23 -18.26
C HIS A 194 -9.99 -19.49 -19.02
N GLY A 195 -10.79 -20.39 -18.40
CA GLY A 195 -11.22 -21.65 -18.97
C GLY A 195 -12.60 -21.61 -19.65
N GLY A 196 -13.22 -20.45 -19.73
CA GLY A 196 -14.56 -20.25 -20.30
C GLY A 196 -14.59 -20.09 -21.83
N THR A 197 -13.73 -20.84 -22.54
CA THR A 197 -13.78 -21.02 -24.01
C THR A 197 -14.36 -22.37 -24.34
#